data_808963e66de36eb2b6b463a35628c16a
#
_entry.id   808963e66de36eb2b6b463a35628c16a
#
_cell.length_a   1.000
_cell.length_b   1.000
_cell.length_c   1.000
_cell.angle_alpha   90.00
_cell.angle_beta   90.00
_cell.angle_gamma   90.00
#
_symmetry.space_group_name_H-M   'P 1'
#
loop_
_entity.id
_entity.type
_entity.pdbx_description
1 polymer ?
#
loop_
_entity_poly.entity_id
_entity_poly.type
_entity_poly.pdbx_seq_one_letter_code
_entity_poly.pdbx_strand_id
1 'polypeptide(L)'
;LSNMTFVGNIDLKPSYIQNYDIRYEYFGKFSQMMAISFFYKTFQDPIEMTYYGSAPTNFTPANLGSATVGGIEFEIRKNLEFISEGLKDLSFNVNMSFIESRLTFSESEKSRRESSKRTGETVGDYRTLQGQAPYLINSGISYTNPDKGIQTGIFYNVQGKTLEIVGDGFRPDVYRIPFHSLNFNFSKTFGKERKSTVNLRANNLLGDVKESMVESYGTEALNFRLRNPGRIFSLGFKYRF
;
A
#
# COMPACT_ATOMS: atom_id res chain seq x y z
N LEU A 1 -19.95 -9.39 -9.10
CA LEU A 1 -19.36 -10.54 -8.38
C LEU A 1 -18.38 -11.19 -9.33
N SER A 2 -17.08 -11.03 -9.09
CA SER A 2 -16.08 -11.75 -9.88
C SER A 2 -16.12 -13.22 -9.47
N ASN A 3 -16.47 -14.12 -10.37
CA ASN A 3 -16.34 -15.57 -10.18
C ASN A 3 -14.85 -15.97 -10.26
N MET A 4 -14.04 -15.40 -9.38
CA MET A 4 -12.62 -15.75 -9.28
C MET A 4 -12.49 -17.05 -8.51
N THR A 5 -11.89 -18.05 -9.11
CA THR A 5 -11.61 -19.34 -8.47
C THR A 5 -10.13 -19.41 -8.11
N PHE A 6 -9.86 -19.71 -6.86
CA PHE A 6 -8.52 -19.97 -6.39
C PHE A 6 -8.26 -21.49 -6.40
N VAL A 7 -7.21 -21.90 -7.09
CA VAL A 7 -6.77 -23.30 -7.19
C VAL A 7 -5.48 -23.45 -6.40
N GLY A 8 -5.47 -24.35 -5.42
CA GLY A 8 -4.27 -24.65 -4.64
C GLY A 8 -3.18 -25.30 -5.51
N ASN A 9 -1.91 -25.07 -5.16
CA ASN A 9 -0.76 -25.68 -5.81
C ASN A 9 0.01 -26.52 -4.77
N ILE A 10 0.04 -27.84 -4.96
CA ILE A 10 0.73 -28.78 -4.07
C ILE A 10 2.24 -28.83 -4.30
N ASP A 11 2.72 -28.27 -5.43
CA ASP A 11 4.13 -28.27 -5.82
C ASP A 11 4.88 -27.02 -5.34
N LEU A 12 4.26 -26.21 -4.47
CA LEU A 12 4.91 -25.02 -3.91
C LEU A 12 6.12 -25.38 -3.08
N LYS A 13 7.21 -24.65 -3.36
CA LYS A 13 8.46 -24.72 -2.59
C LYS A 13 8.51 -23.59 -1.56
N PRO A 14 9.24 -23.75 -0.46
CA PRO A 14 9.51 -22.65 0.47
C PRO A 14 10.25 -21.50 -0.22
N SER A 15 9.84 -20.27 0.08
CA SER A 15 10.60 -19.07 -0.32
C SER A 15 11.64 -18.77 0.75
N TYR A 16 12.88 -18.47 0.34
CA TYR A 16 13.94 -18.02 1.24
C TYR A 16 14.20 -16.54 1.03
N ILE A 17 14.25 -15.81 2.15
CA ILE A 17 14.41 -14.36 2.15
C ILE A 17 15.59 -13.98 3.04
N GLN A 18 16.52 -13.20 2.50
CA GLN A 18 17.57 -12.53 3.28
C GLN A 18 17.22 -11.04 3.35
N ASN A 19 17.26 -10.48 4.57
CA ASN A 19 16.97 -9.07 4.82
C ASN A 19 18.21 -8.40 5.41
N TYR A 20 18.50 -7.22 4.88
CA TYR A 20 19.53 -6.32 5.38
C TYR A 20 18.90 -4.96 5.60
N ASP A 21 18.90 -4.50 6.85
CA ASP A 21 18.26 -3.24 7.24
C ASP A 21 19.25 -2.40 8.05
N ILE A 22 19.28 -1.10 7.77
CA ILE A 22 19.95 -0.12 8.59
C ILE A 22 19.00 1.03 8.85
N ARG A 23 18.88 1.45 10.11
CA ARG A 23 17.99 2.53 10.51
C ARG A 23 18.73 3.48 11.45
N TYR A 24 18.60 4.78 11.17
CA TYR A 24 19.02 5.85 12.05
C TYR A 24 17.79 6.59 12.58
N GLU A 25 17.77 6.81 13.89
CA GLU A 25 16.67 7.49 14.58
C GLU A 25 17.21 8.64 15.43
N TYR A 26 16.53 9.77 15.35
CA TYR A 26 16.75 10.91 16.20
C TYR A 26 15.48 11.21 16.98
N PHE A 27 15.58 11.21 18.31
CA PHE A 27 14.48 11.50 19.22
C PHE A 27 14.64 12.91 19.79
N GLY A 28 13.63 13.73 19.60
CA GLY A 28 13.51 15.06 20.17
C GLY A 28 12.66 15.10 21.43
N LYS A 29 12.44 16.29 21.97
CA LYS A 29 11.51 16.51 23.09
C LYS A 29 10.06 16.22 22.66
N PHE A 30 9.16 15.90 23.63
CA PHE A 30 7.73 15.70 23.42
C PHE A 30 7.38 14.64 22.36
N SER A 31 8.07 13.47 22.41
CA SER A 31 7.83 12.35 21.48
C SER A 31 8.05 12.70 20.00
N GLN A 32 8.86 13.72 19.71
CA GLN A 32 9.29 14.01 18.34
C GLN A 32 10.30 12.97 17.90
N MET A 33 10.19 12.54 16.65
CA MET A 33 11.09 11.56 16.07
C MET A 33 11.32 11.88 14.59
N MET A 34 12.53 11.68 14.15
CA MET A 34 12.91 11.63 12.73
C MET A 34 13.71 10.35 12.53
N ALA A 35 13.37 9.60 11.51
CA ALA A 35 14.10 8.40 11.17
C ALA A 35 14.29 8.28 9.65
N ILE A 36 15.40 7.65 9.29
CA ILE A 36 15.71 7.22 7.94
C ILE A 36 16.14 5.75 8.00
N SER A 37 15.58 4.93 7.12
CA SER A 37 15.91 3.52 6.99
C SER A 37 16.29 3.20 5.55
N PHE A 38 17.26 2.32 5.40
CA PHE A 38 17.63 1.70 4.13
C PHE A 38 17.46 0.20 4.30
N PHE A 39 16.86 -0.44 3.32
CA PHE A 39 16.72 -1.89 3.34
C PHE A 39 17.03 -2.50 1.99
N TYR A 40 17.50 -3.74 2.02
CA TYR A 40 17.72 -4.56 0.85
C TYR A 40 17.33 -6.01 1.16
N LYS A 41 16.55 -6.61 0.28
CA LYS A 41 16.04 -7.99 0.44
C LYS A 41 16.29 -8.78 -0.82
N THR A 42 16.69 -10.02 -0.63
CA THR A 42 16.77 -11.01 -1.72
C THR A 42 15.74 -12.10 -1.49
N PHE A 43 15.11 -12.56 -2.55
CA PHE A 43 14.10 -13.61 -2.53
C PHE A 43 14.55 -14.73 -3.46
N GLN A 44 14.57 -15.94 -2.95
CA GLN A 44 14.69 -17.16 -3.72
C GLN A 44 13.32 -17.83 -3.76
N ASP A 45 12.87 -18.20 -4.95
CA ASP A 45 11.58 -18.83 -5.20
C ASP A 45 10.37 -18.07 -4.58
N PRO A 46 10.21 -16.74 -4.82
CA PRO A 46 9.07 -16.01 -4.32
C PRO A 46 7.77 -16.60 -4.84
N ILE A 47 6.76 -16.67 -3.96
CA ILE A 47 5.43 -17.18 -4.31
C ILE A 47 4.56 -16.02 -4.75
N GLU A 48 4.07 -16.07 -5.97
CA GLU A 48 3.20 -15.06 -6.57
C GLU A 48 1.94 -15.68 -7.17
N MET A 49 0.89 -14.88 -7.30
CA MET A 49 -0.37 -15.28 -7.92
C MET A 49 -0.30 -15.13 -9.44
N THR A 50 -0.61 -16.19 -10.15
CA THR A 50 -0.67 -16.20 -11.61
C THR A 50 -1.94 -16.91 -12.10
N TYR A 51 -2.21 -16.86 -13.38
CA TYR A 51 -3.32 -17.57 -13.98
C TYR A 51 -3.10 -19.09 -13.96
N TYR A 52 -4.22 -19.83 -13.83
CA TYR A 52 -4.22 -21.28 -13.85
C TYR A 52 -5.10 -21.83 -14.98
N GLY A 53 -4.50 -22.68 -15.82
CA GLY A 53 -5.19 -23.29 -16.94
C GLY A 53 -5.72 -22.28 -17.96
N SER A 54 -6.73 -22.67 -18.73
CA SER A 54 -7.30 -21.86 -19.80
C SER A 54 -8.36 -20.85 -19.34
N ALA A 55 -8.87 -20.97 -18.12
CA ALA A 55 -9.92 -20.11 -17.62
C ALA A 55 -9.36 -18.76 -17.11
N PRO A 56 -9.87 -17.62 -17.61
CA PRO A 56 -9.37 -16.30 -17.28
C PRO A 56 -9.66 -15.85 -15.84
N THR A 57 -10.47 -16.62 -15.12
CA THR A 57 -10.88 -16.34 -13.73
C THR A 57 -10.25 -17.29 -12.72
N ASN A 58 -9.41 -18.23 -13.17
CA ASN A 58 -8.74 -19.18 -12.29
C ASN A 58 -7.32 -18.70 -11.98
N PHE A 59 -6.95 -18.70 -10.69
CA PHE A 59 -5.65 -18.25 -10.20
C PHE A 59 -5.03 -19.30 -9.30
N THR A 60 -3.70 -19.36 -9.31
CA THR A 60 -2.93 -20.28 -8.48
C THR A 60 -1.66 -19.57 -7.97
N PRO A 61 -1.19 -19.88 -6.77
CA PRO A 61 0.13 -19.48 -6.33
C PRO A 61 1.19 -20.33 -7.03
N ALA A 62 2.31 -19.69 -7.43
CA ALA A 62 3.45 -20.38 -8.05
C ALA A 62 4.77 -19.75 -7.60
N ASN A 63 5.83 -20.54 -7.51
CA ASN A 63 7.17 -20.02 -7.31
C ASN A 63 7.70 -19.47 -8.64
N LEU A 64 8.00 -18.19 -8.70
CA LEU A 64 8.39 -17.49 -9.94
C LEU A 64 9.74 -16.80 -9.76
N GLY A 65 10.79 -17.39 -10.34
CA GLY A 65 12.12 -16.78 -10.46
C GLY A 65 12.82 -16.46 -9.14
N SER A 66 13.59 -15.38 -9.16
CA SER A 66 14.26 -14.80 -8.01
C SER A 66 14.05 -13.29 -8.01
N ALA A 67 14.02 -12.66 -6.84
CA ALA A 67 13.76 -11.22 -6.78
C ALA A 67 14.71 -10.51 -5.82
N THR A 68 14.87 -9.21 -6.07
CA THR A 68 15.50 -8.26 -5.16
C THR A 68 14.54 -7.10 -4.90
N VAL A 69 14.55 -6.58 -3.68
CA VAL A 69 13.77 -5.41 -3.28
C VAL A 69 14.69 -4.50 -2.46
N GLY A 70 14.83 -3.25 -2.86
CA GLY A 70 15.59 -2.26 -2.12
C GLY A 70 14.79 -0.99 -1.96
N GLY A 71 15.04 -0.25 -0.88
CA GLY A 71 14.32 0.98 -0.67
C GLY A 71 14.86 1.84 0.46
N ILE A 72 14.25 3.01 0.54
CA ILE A 72 14.51 4.02 1.58
C ILE A 72 13.19 4.42 2.22
N GLU A 73 13.20 4.56 3.53
CA GLU A 73 12.04 4.99 4.32
C GLU A 73 12.39 6.23 5.13
N PHE A 74 11.46 7.17 5.19
CA PHE A 74 11.52 8.37 6.00
C PHE A 74 10.35 8.39 6.96
N GLU A 75 10.62 8.65 8.24
CA GLU A 75 9.59 8.84 9.24
C GLU A 75 9.82 10.14 9.99
N ILE A 76 8.80 10.98 10.09
CA ILE A 76 8.84 12.23 10.83
C ILE A 76 7.59 12.34 11.68
N ARG A 77 7.79 12.54 12.99
CA ARG A 77 6.75 12.96 13.93
C ARG A 77 7.21 14.22 14.60
N LYS A 78 6.50 15.30 14.44
CA LYS A 78 6.88 16.57 15.00
C LYS A 78 5.69 17.38 15.47
N ASN A 79 5.80 17.92 16.69
CA ASN A 79 4.90 18.96 17.18
C ASN A 79 5.27 20.29 16.51
N LEU A 80 4.27 21.13 16.20
CA LEU A 80 4.46 22.38 15.48
C LEU A 80 4.78 23.57 16.39
N GLU A 81 5.00 23.37 17.68
CA GLU A 81 5.42 24.38 18.65
C GLU A 81 6.70 25.12 18.22
N PHE A 82 7.59 24.45 17.46
CA PHE A 82 8.82 25.06 16.92
C PHE A 82 8.57 26.21 15.96
N ILE A 83 7.37 26.31 15.36
CA ILE A 83 6.93 27.41 14.50
C ILE A 83 6.34 28.52 15.36
N SER A 84 5.48 28.16 16.33
CA SER A 84 4.83 29.10 17.24
C SER A 84 4.27 28.33 18.44
N GLU A 85 4.36 28.93 19.65
CA GLU A 85 3.77 28.37 20.89
C GLU A 85 2.27 28.12 20.75
N GLY A 86 1.56 28.94 19.97
CA GLY A 86 0.15 28.74 19.69
C GLY A 86 -0.19 27.44 18.93
N LEU A 87 0.83 26.78 18.33
CA LEU A 87 0.70 25.54 17.58
C LEU A 87 1.14 24.30 18.37
N LYS A 88 1.36 24.43 19.69
CA LYS A 88 1.84 23.34 20.56
C LYS A 88 0.92 22.11 20.59
N ASP A 89 -0.38 22.31 20.36
CA ASP A 89 -1.38 21.24 20.31
C ASP A 89 -1.48 20.55 18.92
N LEU A 90 -0.76 21.09 17.92
CA LEU A 90 -0.71 20.53 16.57
C LEU A 90 0.52 19.66 16.39
N SER A 91 0.35 18.51 15.81
CA SER A 91 1.42 17.62 15.41
C SER A 91 1.27 17.16 13.96
N PHE A 92 2.39 16.98 13.32
CA PHE A 92 2.51 16.49 11.96
C PHE A 92 3.23 15.13 12.01
N ASN A 93 2.73 14.18 11.24
CA ASN A 93 3.36 12.89 11.06
C ASN A 93 3.40 12.52 9.58
N VAL A 94 4.53 12.04 9.14
CA VAL A 94 4.74 11.53 7.79
C VAL A 94 5.57 10.27 7.85
N ASN A 95 5.17 9.29 7.05
CA ASN A 95 5.93 8.09 6.74
C ASN A 95 5.92 7.94 5.23
N MET A 96 7.09 7.85 4.61
CA MET A 96 7.26 7.68 3.18
C MET A 96 8.25 6.57 2.92
N SER A 97 7.92 5.68 2.00
CA SER A 97 8.80 4.63 1.51
C SER A 97 8.91 4.73 -0.01
N PHE A 98 10.12 4.69 -0.54
CA PHE A 98 10.41 4.57 -1.96
C PHE A 98 11.14 3.27 -2.19
N ILE A 99 10.61 2.45 -3.09
CA ILE A 99 10.96 1.04 -3.19
C ILE A 99 11.14 0.67 -4.65
N GLU A 100 12.24 0.02 -4.97
CA GLU A 100 12.46 -0.64 -6.23
C GLU A 100 12.48 -2.15 -6.01
N SER A 101 11.76 -2.88 -6.87
CA SER A 101 11.76 -4.34 -6.87
C SER A 101 12.03 -4.87 -8.28
N ARG A 102 12.82 -5.92 -8.37
CA ARG A 102 13.15 -6.60 -9.61
C ARG A 102 13.02 -8.10 -9.41
N LEU A 103 12.10 -8.72 -10.13
CA LEU A 103 12.00 -10.16 -10.24
C LEU A 103 12.55 -10.56 -11.62
N THR A 104 13.63 -11.34 -11.62
CA THR A 104 14.23 -11.88 -12.84
C THR A 104 13.35 -13.03 -13.35
N PHE A 105 12.99 -12.98 -14.63
CA PHE A 105 12.18 -14.04 -15.24
C PHE A 105 12.88 -15.39 -15.18
N SER A 106 12.11 -16.44 -14.91
CA SER A 106 12.55 -17.79 -15.22
C SER A 106 12.59 -17.99 -16.75
N GLU A 107 13.39 -18.94 -17.24
CA GLU A 107 13.44 -19.27 -18.65
C GLU A 107 12.05 -19.56 -19.23
N SER A 108 11.20 -20.25 -18.47
CA SER A 108 9.83 -20.55 -18.88
C SER A 108 8.93 -19.32 -18.95
N GLU A 109 9.04 -18.36 -18.02
CA GLU A 109 8.29 -17.11 -18.05
C GLU A 109 8.75 -16.24 -19.24
N LYS A 110 10.07 -16.11 -19.42
CA LYS A 110 10.65 -15.35 -20.53
C LYS A 110 10.21 -15.91 -21.88
N SER A 111 10.31 -17.22 -22.07
CA SER A 111 9.90 -17.90 -23.31
C SER A 111 8.40 -17.69 -23.61
N ARG A 112 7.53 -17.79 -22.61
CA ARG A 112 6.09 -17.53 -22.80
C ARG A 112 5.82 -16.08 -23.17
N ARG A 113 6.45 -15.11 -22.52
CA ARG A 113 6.29 -13.68 -22.85
C ARG A 113 6.82 -13.35 -24.24
N GLU A 114 7.95 -13.91 -24.63
CA GLU A 114 8.53 -13.76 -25.98
C GLU A 114 7.62 -14.36 -27.06
N SER A 115 7.07 -15.56 -26.84
CA SER A 115 6.18 -16.22 -27.81
C SER A 115 4.84 -15.52 -27.97
N SER A 116 4.40 -14.74 -26.97
CA SER A 116 3.11 -14.05 -26.94
C SER A 116 3.22 -12.55 -27.18
N LYS A 117 4.43 -12.03 -27.37
CA LYS A 117 4.65 -10.60 -27.57
C LYS A 117 3.96 -10.07 -28.82
N ARG A 118 3.51 -8.84 -28.74
CA ARG A 118 2.89 -8.13 -29.84
C ARG A 118 3.96 -7.52 -30.76
N THR A 119 3.56 -7.19 -31.97
CA THR A 119 4.45 -6.51 -32.93
C THR A 119 4.95 -5.19 -32.35
N GLY A 120 6.27 -5.02 -32.28
CA GLY A 120 6.92 -3.83 -31.70
C GLY A 120 7.14 -3.89 -30.20
N GLU A 121 6.63 -4.91 -29.48
CA GLU A 121 6.89 -5.11 -28.07
C GLU A 121 8.26 -5.69 -27.80
N THR A 122 8.94 -5.21 -26.77
CA THR A 122 10.21 -5.76 -26.29
C THR A 122 9.99 -6.38 -24.92
N VAL A 123 10.30 -7.65 -24.78
CA VAL A 123 10.26 -8.35 -23.49
C VAL A 123 11.58 -8.11 -22.77
N GLY A 124 11.50 -7.54 -21.56
CA GLY A 124 12.67 -7.35 -20.70
C GLY A 124 13.13 -8.66 -20.04
N ASP A 125 14.10 -8.55 -19.14
CA ASP A 125 14.60 -9.70 -18.36
C ASP A 125 14.02 -9.78 -16.96
N TYR A 126 13.28 -8.76 -16.53
CA TYR A 126 12.71 -8.64 -15.20
C TYR A 126 11.40 -7.83 -15.20
N ARG A 127 10.64 -7.98 -14.15
CA ARG A 127 9.45 -7.18 -13.80
C ARG A 127 9.47 -6.82 -12.32
N THR A 128 8.50 -6.03 -11.89
CA THR A 128 8.28 -5.77 -10.47
C THR A 128 7.81 -7.03 -9.75
N LEU A 129 8.22 -7.19 -8.48
CA LEU A 129 7.70 -8.24 -7.61
C LEU A 129 6.22 -7.97 -7.30
N GLN A 130 5.39 -9.00 -7.36
CA GLN A 130 3.97 -8.89 -7.07
C GLN A 130 3.72 -8.35 -5.65
N GLY A 131 2.73 -7.48 -5.51
CA GLY A 131 2.39 -6.87 -4.24
C GLY A 131 3.30 -5.72 -3.81
N GLN A 132 4.44 -5.51 -4.48
CA GLN A 132 5.38 -4.45 -4.15
C GLN A 132 5.01 -3.15 -4.87
N ALA A 133 4.71 -2.11 -4.09
CA ALA A 133 4.49 -0.77 -4.62
C ALA A 133 5.80 0.01 -4.73
N PRO A 134 5.97 0.91 -5.74
CA PRO A 134 7.16 1.73 -5.88
C PRO A 134 7.24 2.84 -4.82
N TYR A 135 6.12 3.20 -4.21
CA TYR A 135 6.07 4.14 -3.09
C TYR A 135 4.86 3.90 -2.20
N LEU A 136 5.03 4.25 -0.93
CA LEU A 136 3.98 4.34 0.09
C LEU A 136 4.10 5.69 0.77
N ILE A 137 2.99 6.43 0.90
CA ILE A 137 2.96 7.71 1.61
C ILE A 137 1.80 7.70 2.59
N ASN A 138 2.13 7.93 3.85
CA ASN A 138 1.18 8.15 4.92
C ASN A 138 1.51 9.50 5.55
N SER A 139 0.57 10.41 5.60
CA SER A 139 0.74 11.72 6.22
C SER A 139 -0.46 12.14 7.02
N GLY A 140 -0.26 12.92 8.07
CA GLY A 140 -1.35 13.42 8.87
C GLY A 140 -0.99 14.66 9.67
N ILE A 141 -2.01 15.47 9.93
CA ILE A 141 -1.97 16.57 10.88
C ILE A 141 -3.03 16.28 11.93
N SER A 142 -2.65 16.33 13.19
CA SER A 142 -3.54 16.14 14.32
C SER A 142 -3.43 17.28 15.32
N TYR A 143 -4.58 17.65 15.86
CA TYR A 143 -4.72 18.59 16.98
C TYR A 143 -5.20 17.82 18.20
N THR A 144 -4.47 17.95 19.30
CA THR A 144 -4.82 17.31 20.58
C THR A 144 -4.70 18.32 21.69
N ASN A 145 -5.84 18.69 22.27
CA ASN A 145 -5.89 19.56 23.45
C ASN A 145 -6.62 18.83 24.58
N PRO A 146 -5.85 18.30 25.56
CA PRO A 146 -6.42 17.56 26.69
C PRO A 146 -7.30 18.43 27.58
N ASP A 147 -7.00 19.71 27.75
CA ASP A 147 -7.77 20.61 28.61
C ASP A 147 -9.16 20.87 28.02
N LYS A 148 -9.25 21.06 26.74
CA LYS A 148 -10.51 21.18 26.03
C LYS A 148 -11.18 19.83 25.75
N GLY A 149 -10.50 18.69 25.97
CA GLY A 149 -10.99 17.35 25.65
C GLY A 149 -11.19 17.14 24.14
N ILE A 150 -10.40 17.81 23.28
CA ILE A 150 -10.53 17.74 21.82
C ILE A 150 -9.37 16.95 21.24
N GLN A 151 -9.69 16.00 20.38
CA GLN A 151 -8.77 15.33 19.48
C GLN A 151 -9.35 15.37 18.07
N THR A 152 -8.59 15.82 17.09
CA THR A 152 -9.01 15.82 15.69
C THR A 152 -7.79 15.65 14.77
N GLY A 153 -8.02 15.13 13.57
CA GLY A 153 -6.94 14.98 12.60
C GLY A 153 -7.43 14.68 11.20
N ILE A 154 -6.59 15.00 10.24
CA ILE A 154 -6.74 14.67 8.83
C ILE A 154 -5.57 13.79 8.44
N PHE A 155 -5.85 12.67 7.77
CA PHE A 155 -4.86 11.66 7.39
C PHE A 155 -5.02 11.31 5.92
N TYR A 156 -3.92 11.32 5.22
CA TYR A 156 -3.82 10.94 3.82
C TYR A 156 -2.94 9.70 3.68
N ASN A 157 -3.39 8.76 2.85
CA ASN A 157 -2.67 7.53 2.55
C ASN A 157 -2.73 7.26 1.06
N VAL A 158 -1.62 6.86 0.47
CA VAL A 158 -1.54 6.36 -0.90
C VAL A 158 -0.48 5.29 -1.02
N GLN A 159 -0.77 4.27 -1.81
CA GLN A 159 0.15 3.25 -2.26
C GLN A 159 0.27 3.35 -3.78
N GLY A 160 1.48 3.32 -4.31
CA GLY A 160 1.75 3.35 -5.74
C GLY A 160 1.18 2.15 -6.49
N LYS A 161 1.20 2.23 -7.80
CA LYS A 161 0.74 1.16 -8.70
C LYS A 161 1.45 -0.16 -8.36
N THR A 162 0.69 -1.24 -8.24
CA THR A 162 1.18 -2.52 -7.71
C THR A 162 0.75 -3.66 -8.63
N LEU A 163 1.68 -4.53 -9.02
CA LEU A 163 1.35 -5.76 -9.74
C LEU A 163 0.48 -6.65 -8.85
N GLU A 164 -0.74 -6.95 -9.28
CA GLU A 164 -1.72 -7.74 -8.53
C GLU A 164 -1.78 -9.20 -8.98
N ILE A 165 -1.70 -9.43 -10.30
CA ILE A 165 -1.68 -10.78 -10.89
C ILE A 165 -0.62 -10.82 -11.97
N VAL A 166 0.22 -11.83 -11.92
CA VAL A 166 1.25 -12.06 -12.93
C VAL A 166 0.63 -12.72 -14.15
N GLY A 167 0.80 -12.11 -15.31
CA GLY A 167 0.39 -12.67 -16.59
C GLY A 167 1.15 -13.94 -16.94
N ASP A 168 0.55 -14.76 -17.79
CA ASP A 168 1.12 -16.04 -18.24
C ASP A 168 1.72 -15.96 -19.66
N GLY A 169 1.82 -14.75 -20.21
CA GLY A 169 2.26 -14.48 -21.58
C GLY A 169 1.06 -14.24 -22.52
N PHE A 170 0.05 -15.11 -22.55
CA PHE A 170 -1.17 -14.89 -23.32
C PHE A 170 -2.09 -13.86 -22.66
N ARG A 171 -2.19 -13.92 -21.33
CA ARG A 171 -2.95 -12.96 -20.52
C ARG A 171 -2.00 -11.96 -19.91
N PRO A 172 -2.29 -10.66 -20.08
CA PRO A 172 -1.44 -9.60 -19.56
C PRO A 172 -1.42 -9.56 -18.03
N ASP A 173 -0.45 -8.82 -17.51
CA ASP A 173 -0.37 -8.49 -16.10
C ASP A 173 -1.56 -7.63 -15.65
N VAL A 174 -2.00 -7.81 -14.40
CA VAL A 174 -3.03 -6.99 -13.77
C VAL A 174 -2.38 -6.11 -12.72
N TYR A 175 -2.65 -4.82 -12.79
CA TYR A 175 -2.12 -3.84 -11.85
C TYR A 175 -3.22 -3.20 -11.03
N ARG A 176 -3.00 -3.08 -9.73
CA ARG A 176 -3.79 -2.23 -8.85
C ARG A 176 -3.34 -0.80 -9.03
N ILE A 177 -4.30 0.07 -9.34
CA ILE A 177 -4.07 1.51 -9.49
C ILE A 177 -3.97 2.18 -8.11
N PRO A 178 -3.18 3.25 -7.96
CA PRO A 178 -3.10 3.98 -6.71
C PRO A 178 -4.48 4.42 -6.20
N PHE A 179 -4.73 4.17 -4.92
CA PHE A 179 -5.94 4.58 -4.22
C PHE A 179 -5.60 5.68 -3.22
N HIS A 180 -6.19 6.87 -3.39
CA HIS A 180 -5.93 8.05 -2.58
C HIS A 180 -6.98 8.15 -1.47
N SER A 181 -6.59 7.86 -0.24
CA SER A 181 -7.48 7.88 0.92
C SER A 181 -7.24 9.11 1.77
N LEU A 182 -8.21 10.01 1.84
CA LEU A 182 -8.23 11.13 2.79
C LEU A 182 -9.29 10.86 3.86
N ASN A 183 -8.87 10.87 5.13
CA ASN A 183 -9.71 10.53 6.26
C ASN A 183 -9.67 11.65 7.30
N PHE A 184 -10.80 11.89 7.94
CA PHE A 184 -10.94 12.84 9.03
C PHE A 184 -11.48 12.14 10.27
N ASN A 185 -10.97 12.50 11.42
CA ASN A 185 -11.56 12.13 12.71
C ASN A 185 -11.68 13.36 13.62
N PHE A 186 -12.68 13.32 14.46
CA PHE A 186 -12.91 14.28 15.52
C PHE A 186 -13.47 13.58 16.73
N SER A 187 -12.92 13.89 17.89
CA SER A 187 -13.39 13.40 19.19
C SER A 187 -13.48 14.55 20.19
N LYS A 188 -14.59 14.63 20.87
CA LYS A 188 -14.80 15.62 21.93
C LYS A 188 -15.31 14.92 23.19
N THR A 189 -14.56 15.07 24.28
CA THR A 189 -14.92 14.59 25.59
C THR A 189 -15.50 15.73 26.42
N PHE A 190 -16.61 15.47 27.09
CA PHE A 190 -17.42 16.45 27.83
C PHE A 190 -17.54 16.08 29.30
N GLY A 191 -17.96 17.12 30.09
CA GLY A 191 -18.28 17.00 31.48
C GLY A 191 -17.07 17.14 32.42
N LYS A 192 -17.33 17.48 33.68
CA LYS A 192 -16.28 17.66 34.71
C LYS A 192 -15.49 16.36 34.95
N GLU A 193 -16.18 15.21 34.89
CA GLU A 193 -15.55 13.88 35.06
C GLU A 193 -15.13 13.24 33.73
N ARG A 194 -15.29 13.94 32.61
CA ARG A 194 -14.91 13.48 31.26
C ARG A 194 -15.49 12.10 30.88
N LYS A 195 -16.71 11.82 31.31
CA LYS A 195 -17.40 10.55 31.10
C LYS A 195 -18.04 10.42 29.73
N SER A 196 -18.39 11.53 29.08
CA SER A 196 -19.10 11.54 27.79
C SER A 196 -18.16 11.89 26.67
N THR A 197 -18.17 11.11 25.60
CA THR A 197 -17.35 11.39 24.39
C THR A 197 -18.19 11.22 23.13
N VAL A 198 -18.13 12.22 22.24
CA VAL A 198 -18.69 12.16 20.89
C VAL A 198 -17.55 11.99 19.90
N ASN A 199 -17.73 11.08 18.94
CA ASN A 199 -16.75 10.81 17.87
C ASN A 199 -17.43 11.01 16.53
N LEU A 200 -16.75 11.73 15.63
CA LEU A 200 -17.10 11.85 14.23
C LEU A 200 -15.94 11.26 13.40
N ARG A 201 -16.28 10.48 12.38
CA ARG A 201 -15.30 9.98 11.41
C ARG A 201 -15.83 10.16 10.00
N ALA A 202 -14.96 10.54 9.11
CA ALA A 202 -15.23 10.59 7.68
C ALA A 202 -14.09 9.89 6.96
N ASN A 203 -14.40 8.82 6.23
CA ASN A 203 -13.42 8.03 5.49
C ASN A 203 -13.61 8.24 3.98
N ASN A 204 -12.51 8.17 3.25
CA ASN A 204 -12.47 8.34 1.81
C ASN A 204 -13.12 9.65 1.34
N LEU A 205 -12.74 10.77 1.95
CA LEU A 205 -13.29 12.10 1.64
C LEU A 205 -13.10 12.51 0.19
N LEU A 206 -12.04 12.03 -0.47
CA LEU A 206 -11.80 12.27 -1.90
C LEU A 206 -12.83 11.54 -2.78
N GLY A 207 -13.48 10.48 -2.25
CA GLY A 207 -14.41 9.67 -3.02
C GLY A 207 -13.72 8.80 -4.06
N ASP A 208 -12.44 8.52 -3.86
CA ASP A 208 -11.65 7.70 -4.77
C ASP A 208 -12.12 6.25 -4.80
N VAL A 209 -11.87 5.56 -5.90
CA VAL A 209 -12.29 4.18 -6.17
C VAL A 209 -11.09 3.25 -6.23
N LYS A 210 -11.28 2.00 -5.83
CA LYS A 210 -10.25 0.97 -5.92
C LYS A 210 -10.37 0.26 -7.25
N GLU A 211 -9.36 0.42 -8.08
CA GLU A 211 -9.32 -0.12 -9.44
C GLU A 211 -8.17 -1.09 -9.61
N SER A 212 -8.41 -2.12 -10.41
CA SER A 212 -7.38 -2.98 -10.97
C SER A 212 -7.55 -3.02 -12.48
N MET A 213 -6.47 -2.85 -13.21
CA MET A 213 -6.44 -2.71 -14.66
C MET A 213 -5.61 -3.82 -15.28
N VAL A 214 -6.07 -4.35 -16.39
CA VAL A 214 -5.28 -5.20 -17.30
C VAL A 214 -4.50 -4.26 -18.21
N GLU A 215 -3.19 -4.41 -18.24
CA GLU A 215 -2.32 -3.61 -19.11
C GLU A 215 -1.64 -4.49 -20.14
N SER A 216 -1.73 -4.10 -21.40
CA SER A 216 -1.16 -4.81 -22.52
C SER A 216 -0.51 -3.82 -23.49
N TYR A 217 0.64 -4.19 -24.07
CA TYR A 217 1.38 -3.34 -24.98
C TYR A 217 0.52 -2.86 -26.17
N GLY A 218 0.58 -1.58 -26.47
CA GLY A 218 -0.11 -0.98 -27.62
C GLY A 218 -1.64 -0.92 -27.54
N THR A 219 -2.23 -1.13 -26.35
CA THR A 219 -3.68 -1.00 -26.12
C THR A 219 -3.99 -0.13 -24.92
N GLU A 220 -5.21 0.42 -24.87
CA GLU A 220 -5.71 1.05 -23.66
C GLU A 220 -5.88 0.01 -22.55
N ALA A 221 -5.60 0.42 -21.31
CA ALA A 221 -5.80 -0.43 -20.16
C ALA A 221 -7.30 -0.71 -19.94
N LEU A 222 -7.63 -1.95 -19.62
CA LEU A 222 -9.00 -2.39 -19.41
C LEU A 222 -9.28 -2.65 -17.93
N ASN A 223 -10.47 -2.31 -17.48
CA ASN A 223 -10.91 -2.59 -16.12
C ASN A 223 -10.96 -4.10 -15.86
N PHE A 224 -10.14 -4.57 -14.90
CA PHE A 224 -10.20 -5.93 -14.37
C PHE A 224 -11.18 -6.01 -13.19
N ARG A 225 -11.08 -5.05 -12.28
CA ARG A 225 -11.95 -4.95 -11.11
C ARG A 225 -12.13 -3.50 -10.70
N LEU A 226 -13.36 -3.13 -10.40
CA LEU A 226 -13.73 -1.84 -9.83
C LEU A 226 -14.48 -2.05 -8.52
N ARG A 227 -14.04 -1.40 -7.46
CA ARG A 227 -14.73 -1.37 -6.17
C ARG A 227 -14.84 0.06 -5.68
N ASN A 228 -16.05 0.57 -5.61
CA ASN A 228 -16.32 1.88 -5.03
C ASN A 228 -16.64 1.74 -3.53
N PRO A 229 -15.73 2.11 -2.60
CA PRO A 229 -16.01 2.08 -1.17
C PRO A 229 -16.96 3.19 -0.73
N GLY A 230 -17.16 4.23 -1.57
CA GLY A 230 -17.91 5.42 -1.21
C GLY A 230 -17.22 6.28 -0.14
N ARG A 231 -17.88 7.38 0.22
CA ARG A 231 -17.54 8.19 1.41
C ARG A 231 -18.33 7.68 2.59
N ILE A 232 -17.67 7.38 3.70
CA ILE A 232 -18.32 6.80 4.89
C ILE A 232 -18.23 7.80 6.04
N PHE A 233 -19.38 8.18 6.56
CA PHE A 233 -19.50 9.04 7.74
C PHE A 233 -20.03 8.23 8.92
N SER A 234 -19.42 8.41 10.09
CA SER A 234 -19.81 7.72 11.30
C SER A 234 -19.90 8.69 12.48
N LEU A 235 -20.96 8.57 13.25
CA LEU A 235 -21.16 9.27 14.51
C LEU A 235 -21.23 8.23 15.64
N GLY A 236 -20.45 8.45 16.68
CA GLY A 236 -20.43 7.59 17.86
C GLY A 236 -20.57 8.40 19.15
N PHE A 237 -21.25 7.81 20.13
CA PHE A 237 -21.32 8.32 21.50
C PHE A 237 -20.84 7.24 22.46
N LYS A 238 -20.00 7.63 23.42
CA LYS A 238 -19.50 6.75 24.48
C LYS A 238 -19.75 7.42 25.83
N TYR A 239 -20.30 6.66 26.77
CA TYR A 239 -20.43 7.05 28.15
C TYR A 239 -19.67 6.06 29.03
N ARG A 240 -18.96 6.60 30.06
CA ARG A 240 -18.25 5.80 31.06
C ARG A 240 -19.00 6.00 32.40
N PHE A 241 -19.48 4.93 32.97
CA PHE A 241 -20.13 4.91 34.29
C PHE A 241 -19.15 5.12 35.43
#